data_b27a2df027409713e2e2ab6b0cacabec
#
_entry.id   b27a2df027409713e2e2ab6b0cacabec
#
_cell.length_a   1.000
_cell.length_b   1.000
_cell.length_c   1.000
_cell.angle_alpha   90.00
_cell.angle_beta   90.00
_cell.angle_gamma   90.00
#
_symmetry.space_group_name_H-M   'P 1'
#
loop_
_entity.id
_entity.type
_entity.pdbx_description
1 polymer ?
#
loop_
_entity_poly.entity_id
_entity_poly.type
_entity_poly.pdbx_seq_one_letter_code
_entity_poly.pdbx_strand_id
1 'polypeptide(L)'
;RIKLFGGEAKAGDTSVPGLWRVQSGRSGQENFFVLARLPRTVQVVGTRGLDKIPQLVNPSADVFAAPAILQELQYRLDAFDADAGVPDMPTDPCFMLELKRQPLSPGDMTALLSTLGQGDIDVELQGITRSHIQNTKVRNLWRTRIINNAGKTLLDAYVIAKVPPEIPI
;
A
#
# COMPACT_ATOMS: atom_id res chain seq x y z
N ARG A 1 11.49 1.80 13.02
CA ARG A 1 10.53 0.84 13.57
C ARG A 1 9.47 0.54 12.53
N ILE A 2 9.26 -0.74 12.27
CA ILE A 2 8.33 -1.24 11.26
C ILE A 2 7.18 -1.94 11.97
N LYS A 3 5.96 -1.58 11.63
CA LYS A 3 4.76 -2.28 12.06
C LYS A 3 3.97 -2.66 10.82
N LEU A 4 3.63 -3.93 10.72
CA LEU A 4 2.83 -4.49 9.64
C LEU A 4 1.52 -5.00 10.23
N PHE A 5 0.43 -4.63 9.61
CA PHE A 5 -0.90 -5.13 9.94
C PHE A 5 -1.44 -5.87 8.72
N GLY A 6 -1.91 -7.10 8.91
CA GLY A 6 -2.48 -7.90 7.85
C GLY A 6 -3.66 -8.70 8.39
N GLY A 7 -4.88 -8.22 8.16
CA GLY A 7 -6.06 -8.83 8.74
C GLY A 7 -6.02 -8.83 10.27
N GLU A 8 -6.12 -10.00 10.89
CA GLU A 8 -6.04 -10.16 12.36
C GLU A 8 -4.59 -10.29 12.88
N ALA A 9 -3.58 -10.28 11.99
CA ALA A 9 -2.19 -10.43 12.37
C ALA A 9 -1.46 -9.08 12.42
N LYS A 10 -0.58 -8.93 13.40
CA LYS A 10 0.35 -7.80 13.55
C LYS A 10 1.76 -8.32 13.57
N ALA A 11 2.62 -7.79 12.75
CA ALA A 11 4.04 -8.09 12.78
C ALA A 11 4.85 -6.82 13.08
N GLY A 12 5.81 -6.90 13.97
CA GLY A 12 6.75 -5.83 14.29
C GLY A 12 8.19 -6.30 14.12
N ASP A 13 9.05 -5.38 13.66
CA ASP A 13 10.47 -5.63 13.64
C ASP A 13 11.04 -5.78 15.06
N THR A 14 12.09 -6.56 15.17
CA THR A 14 12.88 -6.66 16.39
C THR A 14 14.21 -5.92 16.22
N SER A 15 15.06 -5.93 17.25
CA SER A 15 16.42 -5.40 17.14
C SER A 15 17.34 -6.26 16.25
N VAL A 16 16.89 -7.47 15.90
CA VAL A 16 17.62 -8.38 15.02
C VAL A 16 17.07 -8.28 13.61
N PRO A 17 17.89 -7.92 12.62
CA PRO A 17 17.44 -7.84 11.24
C PRO A 17 16.82 -9.15 10.74
N GLY A 18 15.68 -9.06 10.07
CA GLY A 18 14.96 -10.22 9.55
C GLY A 18 14.18 -11.04 10.59
N LEU A 19 14.24 -10.67 11.87
CA LEU A 19 13.44 -11.32 12.92
C LEU A 19 12.23 -10.46 13.26
N TRP A 20 11.06 -11.03 13.03
CA TRP A 20 9.77 -10.38 13.24
C TRP A 20 9.03 -11.01 14.40
N ARG A 21 8.45 -10.18 15.26
CA ARG A 21 7.48 -10.63 16.26
C ARG A 21 6.09 -10.55 15.64
N VAL A 22 5.41 -11.68 15.55
CA VAL A 22 4.07 -11.79 14.99
C VAL A 22 3.08 -12.12 16.08
N GLN A 23 1.99 -11.36 16.10
CA GLN A 23 0.84 -11.59 16.96
C GLN A 23 -0.37 -11.83 16.08
N SER A 24 -1.09 -12.92 16.29
CA SER A 24 -2.32 -13.24 15.54
C SER A 24 -3.46 -13.65 16.48
N GLY A 25 -4.66 -13.70 15.94
CA GLY A 25 -5.89 -14.01 16.66
C GLY A 25 -6.58 -12.79 17.28
N ARG A 26 -7.89 -12.94 17.58
CA ARG A 26 -8.77 -11.87 18.05
C ARG A 26 -8.30 -11.16 19.32
N SER A 27 -7.46 -11.76 20.10
CA SER A 27 -6.91 -11.21 21.36
C SER A 27 -5.38 -11.23 21.42
N GLY A 28 -4.69 -11.43 20.29
CA GLY A 28 -3.22 -11.56 20.28
C GLY A 28 -2.73 -12.82 21.01
N GLN A 29 -3.57 -13.85 21.09
CA GLN A 29 -3.29 -15.07 21.85
C GLN A 29 -2.13 -15.88 21.27
N GLU A 30 -1.93 -15.81 19.97
CA GLU A 30 -0.78 -16.42 19.32
C GLU A 30 0.34 -15.40 19.18
N ASN A 31 1.50 -15.73 19.72
CA ASN A 31 2.66 -14.86 19.75
C ASN A 31 3.90 -15.69 19.38
N PHE A 32 4.47 -15.43 18.22
CA PHE A 32 5.61 -16.18 17.71
C PHE A 32 6.60 -15.29 16.98
N PHE A 33 7.80 -15.81 16.75
CA PHE A 33 8.82 -15.12 15.97
C PHE A 33 8.98 -15.77 14.61
N VAL A 34 9.16 -14.91 13.59
CA VAL A 34 9.38 -15.35 12.22
C VAL A 34 10.71 -14.77 11.74
N LEU A 35 11.55 -15.62 11.20
CA LEU A 35 12.78 -15.23 10.51
C LEU A 35 12.48 -15.15 9.02
N ALA A 36 12.39 -13.95 8.49
CA ALA A 36 12.10 -13.69 7.08
C ALA A 36 12.55 -12.29 6.69
N ARG A 37 12.82 -12.07 5.41
CA ARG A 37 13.02 -10.70 4.89
C ARG A 37 11.74 -9.89 5.05
N LEU A 38 10.61 -10.46 4.65
CA LEU A 38 9.28 -9.88 4.82
C LEU A 38 8.33 -10.97 5.33
N PRO A 39 7.48 -10.72 6.33
CA PRO A 39 6.51 -11.68 6.79
C PRO A 39 5.61 -12.18 5.66
N ARG A 40 5.42 -13.50 5.58
CA ARG A 40 4.63 -14.14 4.53
C ARG A 40 3.20 -13.61 4.43
N THR A 41 2.64 -13.17 5.55
CA THR A 41 1.32 -12.53 5.59
C THR A 41 1.22 -11.32 4.67
N VAL A 42 2.25 -10.48 4.65
CA VAL A 42 2.30 -9.31 3.75
C VAL A 42 2.41 -9.75 2.29
N GLN A 43 3.23 -10.75 1.99
CA GLN A 43 3.40 -11.28 0.63
C GLN A 43 2.10 -11.89 0.12
N VAL A 44 1.46 -12.75 0.91
CA VAL A 44 0.24 -13.47 0.50
C VAL A 44 -0.95 -12.52 0.38
N VAL A 45 -1.13 -11.61 1.34
CA VAL A 45 -2.25 -10.67 1.30
C VAL A 45 -2.04 -9.60 0.22
N GLY A 46 -0.80 -9.19 -0.03
CA GLY A 46 -0.46 -8.25 -1.10
C GLY A 46 -0.80 -8.76 -2.51
N THR A 47 -0.87 -10.07 -2.69
CA THR A 47 -1.29 -10.69 -3.96
C THR A 47 -2.79 -10.90 -4.10
N ARG A 48 -3.55 -10.66 -3.03
CA ARG A 48 -5.02 -10.73 -3.04
C ARG A 48 -5.59 -9.37 -3.45
N GLY A 49 -6.77 -9.40 -4.04
CA GLY A 49 -7.49 -8.19 -4.40
C GLY A 49 -8.19 -8.32 -5.74
N LEU A 50 -8.79 -7.23 -6.15
CA LEU A 50 -9.46 -7.15 -7.45
C LEU A 50 -8.40 -7.07 -8.57
N ASP A 51 -8.66 -7.77 -9.66
CA ASP A 51 -7.79 -7.73 -10.85
C ASP A 51 -7.95 -6.43 -11.64
N LYS A 52 -9.09 -5.77 -11.47
CA LYS A 52 -9.40 -4.51 -12.15
C LYS A 52 -9.96 -3.48 -11.19
N ILE A 53 -9.70 -2.22 -11.49
CA ILE A 53 -10.26 -1.08 -10.77
C ILE A 53 -11.77 -1.06 -11.00
N PRO A 54 -12.59 -0.94 -9.94
CA PRO A 54 -14.03 -0.77 -10.07
C PRO A 54 -14.38 0.51 -10.81
N GLN A 55 -15.52 0.51 -11.48
CA GLN A 55 -16.03 1.73 -12.09
C GLN A 55 -16.53 2.70 -11.03
N LEU A 56 -16.40 3.99 -11.32
CA LEU A 56 -17.00 5.05 -10.51
C LEU A 56 -18.53 4.93 -10.55
N VAL A 57 -19.14 4.90 -9.37
CA VAL A 57 -20.58 4.86 -9.21
C VAL A 57 -21.06 6.20 -8.69
N ASN A 58 -21.94 6.85 -9.43
CA ASN A 58 -22.58 8.12 -9.08
C ASN A 58 -21.56 9.18 -8.57
N PRO A 59 -20.60 9.60 -9.40
CA PRO A 59 -19.62 10.60 -8.99
C PRO A 59 -20.32 11.93 -8.66
N SER A 60 -19.81 12.63 -7.66
CA SER A 60 -20.28 13.97 -7.33
C SER A 60 -19.97 14.97 -8.45
N ALA A 61 -20.64 16.14 -8.44
CA ALA A 61 -20.52 17.13 -9.51
C ALA A 61 -19.12 17.74 -9.62
N ASP A 62 -18.29 17.64 -8.59
CA ASP A 62 -16.91 18.14 -8.51
C ASP A 62 -15.85 17.08 -8.82
N VAL A 63 -16.23 15.95 -9.41
CA VAL A 63 -15.31 14.92 -9.90
C VAL A 63 -14.92 15.21 -11.35
N PHE A 64 -13.66 15.60 -11.56
CA PHE A 64 -13.14 15.98 -12.88
C PHE A 64 -11.96 15.12 -13.33
N ALA A 65 -10.94 14.99 -12.50
CA ALA A 65 -9.68 14.33 -12.82
C ALA A 65 -9.66 12.83 -12.44
N ALA A 66 -10.43 12.42 -11.45
CA ALA A 66 -10.42 11.05 -10.94
C ALA A 66 -10.67 9.99 -12.04
N PRO A 67 -11.60 10.16 -13.01
CA PRO A 67 -11.81 9.16 -14.04
C PRO A 67 -10.55 8.91 -14.90
N ALA A 68 -9.85 9.98 -15.28
CA ALA A 68 -8.63 9.88 -16.08
C ALA A 68 -7.49 9.21 -15.29
N ILE A 69 -7.37 9.52 -14.00
CA ILE A 69 -6.39 8.91 -13.11
C ILE A 69 -6.67 7.41 -12.94
N LEU A 70 -7.91 7.02 -12.70
CA LEU A 70 -8.28 5.61 -12.59
C LEU A 70 -8.01 4.84 -13.88
N GLN A 71 -8.26 5.47 -15.02
CA GLN A 71 -7.95 4.89 -16.34
C GLN A 71 -6.44 4.72 -16.55
N GLU A 72 -5.64 5.72 -16.18
CA GLU A 72 -4.17 5.63 -16.25
C GLU A 72 -3.63 4.53 -15.32
N LEU A 73 -4.13 4.46 -14.09
CA LEU A 73 -3.74 3.40 -13.15
C LEU A 73 -4.11 2.02 -13.69
N GLN A 74 -5.30 1.86 -14.27
CA GLN A 74 -5.71 0.59 -14.88
C GLN A 74 -4.81 0.20 -16.05
N TYR A 75 -4.50 1.14 -16.93
CA TYR A 75 -3.59 0.92 -18.05
C TYR A 75 -2.21 0.47 -17.57
N ARG A 76 -1.67 1.10 -16.53
CA ARG A 76 -0.38 0.74 -15.94
C ARG A 76 -0.41 -0.61 -15.22
N LEU A 77 -1.51 -0.93 -14.54
CA LEU A 77 -1.70 -2.24 -13.91
C LEU A 77 -1.75 -3.37 -14.95
N ASP A 78 -2.44 -3.14 -16.07
CA ASP A 78 -2.52 -4.13 -17.16
C ASP A 78 -1.15 -4.39 -17.80
N ALA A 79 -0.27 -3.40 -17.81
CA ALA A 79 1.09 -3.53 -18.32
C ALA A 79 2.10 -4.07 -17.28
N PHE A 80 1.71 -4.15 -16.03
CA PHE A 80 2.58 -4.59 -14.94
C PHE A 80 2.73 -6.12 -14.96
N ASP A 81 3.94 -6.60 -15.20
CA ASP A 81 4.28 -8.01 -15.10
C ASP A 81 4.63 -8.35 -13.63
N ALA A 82 3.64 -8.87 -12.92
CA ALA A 82 3.80 -9.24 -11.51
C ALA A 82 4.73 -10.45 -11.31
N ASP A 83 5.03 -11.21 -12.36
CA ASP A 83 5.93 -12.38 -12.29
C ASP A 83 7.41 -11.99 -12.54
N ALA A 84 7.65 -10.75 -13.00
CA ALA A 84 9.00 -10.24 -13.17
C ALA A 84 9.60 -9.91 -11.79
N GLY A 85 10.60 -10.63 -11.37
CA GLY A 85 11.36 -10.38 -10.16
C GLY A 85 11.38 -11.51 -9.15
N VAL A 86 12.23 -11.37 -8.14
CA VAL A 86 12.35 -12.34 -7.02
C VAL A 86 11.16 -12.15 -6.09
N PRO A 87 10.42 -13.22 -5.72
CA PRO A 87 9.18 -13.11 -4.93
C PRO A 87 9.33 -12.37 -3.59
N ASP A 88 10.51 -12.41 -3.00
CA ASP A 88 10.79 -11.88 -1.66
C ASP A 88 11.53 -10.52 -1.68
N MET A 89 11.72 -9.93 -2.84
CA MET A 89 12.41 -8.64 -2.98
C MET A 89 11.42 -7.52 -3.31
N PRO A 90 11.62 -6.28 -2.78
CA PRO A 90 10.90 -5.12 -3.28
C PRO A 90 11.21 -4.99 -4.75
N THR A 91 10.17 -4.80 -5.54
CA THR A 91 10.33 -4.46 -6.95
C THR A 91 10.32 -2.95 -7.10
N ASP A 92 11.14 -2.43 -7.97
CA ASP A 92 11.02 -1.03 -8.39
C ASP A 92 9.57 -0.80 -8.85
N PRO A 93 8.94 0.31 -8.43
CA PRO A 93 7.59 0.59 -8.85
C PRO A 93 7.54 0.72 -10.37
N CYS A 94 6.64 -0.01 -11.00
CA CYS A 94 6.37 0.13 -12.41
C CYS A 94 5.87 1.55 -12.71
N PHE A 95 5.13 2.13 -11.78
CA PHE A 95 4.53 3.44 -11.91
C PHE A 95 4.21 4.04 -10.54
N MET A 96 4.48 5.33 -10.38
CA MET A 96 4.09 6.12 -9.22
C MET A 96 3.32 7.35 -9.66
N LEU A 97 2.12 7.53 -9.14
CA LEU A 97 1.28 8.69 -9.36
C LEU A 97 1.19 9.52 -8.09
N GLU A 98 1.88 10.65 -8.08
CA GLU A 98 1.88 11.57 -6.94
C GLU A 98 0.64 12.46 -6.97
N LEU A 99 -0.22 12.33 -5.96
CA LEU A 99 -1.52 13.01 -5.92
C LEU A 99 -1.39 14.53 -5.81
N LYS A 100 -0.38 15.03 -5.10
CA LYS A 100 -0.16 16.47 -4.95
C LYS A 100 0.23 17.18 -6.25
N ARG A 101 0.73 16.44 -7.23
CA ARG A 101 1.06 16.98 -8.55
C ARG A 101 -0.13 16.98 -9.51
N GLN A 102 -1.25 16.41 -9.10
CA GLN A 102 -2.46 16.37 -9.90
C GLN A 102 -3.41 17.50 -9.49
N PRO A 103 -4.12 18.11 -10.43
CA PRO A 103 -5.13 19.14 -10.13
C PRO A 103 -6.42 18.49 -9.62
N LEU A 104 -6.38 17.98 -8.40
CA LEU A 104 -7.48 17.24 -7.79
C LEU A 104 -8.40 18.17 -7.01
N SER A 105 -9.70 18.05 -7.27
CA SER A 105 -10.74 18.59 -6.40
C SER A 105 -10.94 17.73 -5.15
N PRO A 106 -11.62 18.23 -4.09
CA PRO A 106 -12.02 17.39 -2.96
C PRO A 106 -12.88 16.19 -3.39
N GLY A 107 -13.74 16.34 -4.37
CA GLY A 107 -14.54 15.26 -4.95
C GLY A 107 -13.70 14.22 -5.68
N ASP A 108 -12.68 14.63 -6.42
CA ASP A 108 -11.72 13.72 -7.04
C ASP A 108 -11.00 12.86 -6.01
N MET A 109 -10.52 13.48 -4.93
CA MET A 109 -9.84 12.76 -3.87
C MET A 109 -10.77 11.74 -3.20
N THR A 110 -12.00 12.14 -2.89
CA THR A 110 -13.01 11.24 -2.31
C THR A 110 -13.33 10.09 -3.26
N ALA A 111 -13.49 10.36 -4.55
CA ALA A 111 -13.76 9.35 -5.57
C ALA A 111 -12.62 8.34 -5.70
N LEU A 112 -11.36 8.79 -5.71
CA LEU A 112 -10.20 7.91 -5.75
C LEU A 112 -10.12 7.02 -4.50
N LEU A 113 -10.25 7.60 -3.32
CA LEU A 113 -10.18 6.87 -2.05
C LEU A 113 -11.29 5.83 -1.90
N SER A 114 -12.52 6.17 -2.29
CA SER A 114 -13.65 5.25 -2.20
C SER A 114 -13.58 4.13 -3.23
N THR A 115 -13.15 4.44 -4.46
CA THR A 115 -13.06 3.47 -5.56
C THR A 115 -11.94 2.45 -5.35
N LEU A 116 -10.75 2.94 -4.99
CA LEU A 116 -9.59 2.08 -4.77
C LEU A 116 -9.62 1.41 -3.40
N GLY A 117 -10.21 2.06 -2.42
CA GLY A 117 -10.40 1.55 -1.08
C GLY A 117 -9.08 1.26 -0.35
N GLN A 118 -9.20 0.52 0.72
CA GLN A 118 -8.09 0.04 1.53
C GLN A 118 -8.19 -1.48 1.66
N GLY A 119 -7.07 -2.18 1.49
CA GLY A 119 -6.95 -3.60 1.76
C GLY A 119 -6.58 -3.89 3.21
N ASP A 120 -6.11 -5.11 3.47
CA ASP A 120 -5.84 -5.60 4.82
C ASP A 120 -4.42 -5.31 5.31
N ILE A 121 -3.54 -4.76 4.46
CA ILE A 121 -2.16 -4.46 4.82
C ILE A 121 -2.01 -2.99 5.15
N ASP A 122 -1.45 -2.73 6.30
CA ASP A 122 -1.07 -1.40 6.76
C ASP A 122 0.35 -1.47 7.31
N VAL A 123 1.28 -0.74 6.72
CA VAL A 123 2.68 -0.67 7.09
C VAL A 123 3.00 0.71 7.62
N GLU A 124 3.48 0.78 8.84
CA GLU A 124 3.96 2.00 9.46
C GLU A 124 5.48 1.93 9.65
N LEU A 125 6.19 2.82 9.01
CA LEU A 125 7.64 3.00 9.18
C LEU A 125 7.89 4.27 9.97
N GLN A 126 8.59 4.15 11.09
CA GLN A 126 8.94 5.27 11.95
C GLN A 126 10.46 5.51 11.91
N GLY A 127 10.86 6.69 11.50
CA GLY A 127 12.24 7.15 11.45
C GLY A 127 12.29 8.67 11.57
N ILE A 128 13.13 9.32 10.78
CA ILE A 128 13.18 10.80 10.65
C ILE A 128 11.85 11.34 10.11
N THR A 129 11.21 10.56 9.24
CA THR A 129 9.84 10.78 8.77
C THR A 129 8.98 9.60 9.17
N ARG A 130 7.66 9.78 9.09
CA ARG A 130 6.69 8.69 9.24
C ARG A 130 6.15 8.31 7.87
N SER A 131 6.34 7.07 7.47
CA SER A 131 5.77 6.54 6.23
C SER A 131 4.61 5.60 6.54
N HIS A 132 3.52 5.77 5.82
CA HIS A 132 2.31 4.98 5.91
C HIS A 132 2.05 4.35 4.56
N ILE A 133 2.12 3.04 4.47
CA ILE A 133 1.99 2.28 3.22
C ILE A 133 0.84 1.31 3.39
N GLN A 134 -0.14 1.41 2.52
CA GLN A 134 -1.36 0.60 2.57
C GLN A 134 -1.61 -0.02 1.20
N ASN A 135 -2.02 -1.29 1.17
CA ASN A 135 -2.55 -1.83 -0.07
C ASN A 135 -3.97 -1.32 -0.28
N THR A 136 -4.37 -1.21 -1.54
CA THR A 136 -5.76 -0.94 -1.92
C THR A 136 -6.54 -2.26 -2.05
N LYS A 137 -7.81 -2.16 -2.41
CA LYS A 137 -8.61 -3.33 -2.79
C LYS A 137 -8.20 -3.94 -4.13
N VAL A 138 -7.38 -3.20 -4.90
CA VAL A 138 -6.88 -3.64 -6.21
C VAL A 138 -5.50 -4.24 -6.03
N ARG A 139 -5.28 -5.41 -6.60
CA ARG A 139 -4.00 -6.13 -6.53
C ARG A 139 -2.87 -5.31 -7.13
N ASN A 140 -1.70 -5.35 -6.49
CA ASN A 140 -0.48 -4.64 -6.89
C ASN A 140 -0.57 -3.11 -6.88
N LEU A 141 -1.64 -2.55 -6.34
CA LEU A 141 -1.81 -1.11 -6.19
C LEU A 141 -1.78 -0.72 -4.71
N TRP A 142 -0.85 0.15 -4.38
CA TRP A 142 -0.56 0.61 -3.03
C TRP A 142 -0.73 2.12 -2.93
N ARG A 143 -0.97 2.60 -1.71
CA ARG A 143 -0.90 4.02 -1.38
C ARG A 143 0.22 4.25 -0.38
N THR A 144 1.14 5.14 -0.72
CA THR A 144 2.25 5.57 0.15
C THR A 144 2.07 7.02 0.55
N ARG A 145 2.13 7.29 1.85
CA ARG A 145 2.14 8.63 2.41
C ARG A 145 3.37 8.81 3.28
N ILE A 146 4.09 9.91 3.08
CA ILE A 146 5.24 10.29 3.90
C ILE A 146 4.93 11.61 4.59
N ILE A 147 5.05 11.62 5.91
CA ILE A 147 4.71 12.75 6.77
C ILE A 147 5.96 13.11 7.59
N ASN A 148 6.31 14.39 7.64
CA ASN A 148 7.42 14.86 8.48
C ASN A 148 7.01 14.97 9.96
N ASN A 149 7.97 15.26 10.83
CA ASN A 149 7.74 15.41 12.27
C ASN A 149 6.81 16.59 12.63
N ALA A 150 6.65 17.57 11.73
CA ALA A 150 5.72 18.68 11.89
C ALA A 150 4.30 18.36 11.40
N GLY A 151 4.04 17.11 10.99
CA GLY A 151 2.72 16.69 10.50
C GLY A 151 2.44 17.06 9.04
N LYS A 152 3.43 17.64 8.32
CA LYS A 152 3.27 18.00 6.91
C LYS A 152 3.46 16.77 6.04
N THR A 153 2.50 16.51 5.15
CA THR A 153 2.62 15.46 4.13
C THR A 153 3.64 15.86 3.07
N LEU A 154 4.71 15.10 2.96
CA LEU A 154 5.77 15.26 1.96
C LEU A 154 5.44 14.53 0.66
N LEU A 155 4.87 13.34 0.76
CA LEU A 155 4.44 12.51 -0.37
C LEU A 155 3.07 11.91 -0.08
N ASP A 156 2.22 11.87 -1.08
CA ASP A 156 0.98 11.10 -1.12
C ASP A 156 0.81 10.58 -2.56
N ALA A 157 0.97 9.28 -2.74
CA ALA A 157 1.03 8.67 -4.06
C ALA A 157 0.38 7.29 -4.11
N TYR A 158 -0.17 6.94 -5.28
CA TYR A 158 -0.46 5.56 -5.63
C TYR A 158 0.75 4.95 -6.34
N VAL A 159 1.09 3.73 -5.95
CA VAL A 159 2.28 3.00 -6.42
C VAL A 159 1.85 1.64 -6.94
N ILE A 160 2.28 1.29 -8.14
CA ILE A 160 2.09 -0.04 -8.73
C ILE A 160 3.37 -0.83 -8.51
N ALA A 161 3.30 -1.81 -7.65
CA ALA A 161 4.41 -2.70 -7.31
C ALA A 161 3.88 -4.00 -6.70
N LYS A 162 4.64 -5.05 -6.76
CA LYS A 162 4.36 -6.30 -6.02
C LYS A 162 4.52 -6.08 -4.52
N VAL A 163 5.63 -5.47 -4.14
CA VAL A 163 5.91 -4.95 -2.79
C VAL A 163 6.51 -3.56 -2.95
N PRO A 164 5.99 -2.55 -2.24
CA PRO A 164 6.54 -1.20 -2.31
C PRO A 164 8.02 -1.16 -1.92
N PRO A 165 8.86 -0.41 -2.65
CA PRO A 165 10.30 -0.35 -2.40
C PRO A 165 10.66 0.34 -1.07
N GLU A 166 9.73 1.10 -0.51
CA GLU A 166 9.91 1.78 0.79
C GLU A 166 9.86 0.80 1.97
N ILE A 167 9.35 -0.41 1.76
CA ILE A 167 9.38 -1.46 2.78
C ILE A 167 10.77 -2.08 2.76
N PRO A 168 11.63 -1.80 3.76
CA PRO A 168 12.99 -2.35 3.79
C PRO A 168 12.94 -3.85 4.06
N ILE A 169 13.71 -4.56 3.29
CA ILE A 169 13.88 -6.00 3.44
C ILE A 169 15.33 -6.33 3.74
#